data_111431c8b338d461b0c8c9ba89adc258
#
_entry.id   111431c8b338d461b0c8c9ba89adc258
#
_cell.length_a   1.000
_cell.length_b   1.000
_cell.length_c   1.000
_cell.angle_alpha   90.00
_cell.angle_beta   90.00
_cell.angle_gamma   90.00
#
_symmetry.space_group_name_H-M   'P 1'
#
loop_
_entity.id
_entity.type
_entity.pdbx_description
1 polymer ?
#
loop_
_entity_poly.entity_id
_entity_poly.type
_entity_poly.pdbx_seq_one_letter_code
_entity_poly.pdbx_strand_id
1 'polypeptide(L)'
;MAEKEHYVRTKPHVNIGTIGHVDNGKTTLTAAITTVLAKEGLAEAKDYAGIDAAPEEKERGITINTAHVEYETEKRHYAHMDAPGHADYIKNMITGAAQMDGAILVVAATDGPMPQTREHILLARQVGVNYIVVFLNKVDLVDDPELIDLVEMEVRDLLSEYGYPGDDVPVIRGSALKALQGDPEQEAVIKKLMDTVDEYIPTPVRDTDKPFLMPVEDVFTITGRGTVASGRIDRGTVKIGDEVEIVGLTDKVEKSTVTGLEMFRKTLDLGEAGDNVGVLLRGIDRDQIERGQVLAKPGSIQTHKQFKGQVYILNKDEGGRHTPFFSDYRPQFYFHTTDVTGKIELPEGTEMVMPGDNVEFTVELIKPVAIEKGTKFTIREGGRTVGAGQVTDIVD
;
A
#
# COMPACT_ATOMS: atom_id res chain seq x y z
N MET A 1 19.37 -21.07 -19.38
CA MET A 1 18.44 -20.05 -18.88
C MET A 1 18.89 -18.75 -19.50
N ALA A 2 17.97 -17.95 -20.05
CA ALA A 2 18.35 -16.60 -20.52
C ALA A 2 18.88 -15.80 -19.34
N GLU A 3 19.97 -15.08 -19.55
CA GLU A 3 20.57 -14.20 -18.56
C GLU A 3 19.52 -13.10 -18.27
N LYS A 4 19.15 -12.90 -16.99
CA LYS A 4 18.20 -11.85 -16.62
C LYS A 4 18.84 -10.49 -16.80
N GLU A 5 18.06 -9.54 -17.25
CA GLU A 5 18.48 -8.15 -17.34
C GLU A 5 18.86 -7.63 -15.95
N HIS A 6 19.87 -6.76 -15.90
CA HIS A 6 20.31 -6.11 -14.67
C HIS A 6 19.63 -4.75 -14.54
N TYR A 7 19.07 -4.46 -13.37
CA TYR A 7 18.47 -3.16 -13.08
C TYR A 7 19.57 -2.11 -12.80
N VAL A 8 19.51 -1.01 -13.52
CA VAL A 8 20.43 0.11 -13.33
C VAL A 8 19.63 1.32 -12.86
N ARG A 9 19.98 1.86 -11.69
CA ARG A 9 19.34 3.07 -11.15
C ARG A 9 19.79 4.31 -11.92
N THR A 10 18.96 4.77 -12.83
CA THR A 10 19.21 5.99 -13.62
C THR A 10 18.37 7.17 -13.17
N LYS A 11 17.25 6.90 -12.46
CA LYS A 11 16.27 7.90 -12.02
C LYS A 11 15.86 7.65 -10.57
N PRO A 12 15.38 8.68 -9.86
CA PRO A 12 14.78 8.49 -8.54
C PRO A 12 13.60 7.52 -8.60
N HIS A 13 13.52 6.60 -7.64
CA HIS A 13 12.46 5.61 -7.53
C HIS A 13 11.33 6.10 -6.63
N VAL A 14 10.09 6.02 -7.11
CA VAL A 14 8.87 6.43 -6.38
C VAL A 14 7.83 5.32 -6.47
N ASN A 15 7.22 5.00 -5.33
CA ASN A 15 6.12 4.05 -5.25
C ASN A 15 4.79 4.81 -5.26
N ILE A 16 3.96 4.56 -6.24
CA ILE A 16 2.60 5.11 -6.30
C ILE A 16 1.60 3.99 -6.51
N GLY A 17 0.33 4.31 -6.39
CA GLY A 17 -0.71 3.34 -6.72
C GLY A 17 -2.06 3.99 -6.96
N THR A 18 -2.97 3.21 -7.53
CA THR A 18 -4.35 3.58 -7.74
C THR A 18 -5.21 3.11 -6.56
N ILE A 19 -6.00 4.03 -6.00
CA ILE A 19 -6.98 3.78 -4.96
C ILE A 19 -8.35 4.33 -5.39
N GLY A 20 -9.42 3.87 -4.78
CA GLY A 20 -10.79 4.30 -5.08
C GLY A 20 -11.77 3.14 -5.14
N HIS A 21 -13.04 3.45 -5.33
CA HIS A 21 -14.14 2.48 -5.34
C HIS A 21 -13.99 1.41 -6.44
N VAL A 22 -14.62 0.26 -6.24
CA VAL A 22 -14.75 -0.77 -7.29
C VAL A 22 -15.43 -0.15 -8.53
N ASP A 23 -15.06 -0.59 -9.70
CA ASP A 23 -15.59 -0.13 -11.01
C ASP A 23 -15.31 1.35 -11.38
N ASN A 24 -14.54 2.10 -10.56
CA ASN A 24 -14.12 3.45 -10.96
C ASN A 24 -13.06 3.46 -12.06
N GLY A 25 -12.51 2.29 -12.44
CA GLY A 25 -11.58 2.14 -13.56
C GLY A 25 -10.11 2.27 -13.17
N LYS A 26 -9.74 1.87 -11.95
CA LYS A 26 -8.33 1.87 -11.47
C LYS A 26 -7.42 1.05 -12.37
N THR A 27 -7.74 -0.23 -12.57
CA THR A 27 -6.97 -1.15 -13.44
C THR A 27 -6.96 -0.68 -14.89
N THR A 28 -8.07 -0.11 -15.38
CA THR A 28 -8.12 0.50 -16.72
C THR A 28 -7.18 1.70 -16.84
N LEU A 29 -7.10 2.53 -15.79
CA LEU A 29 -6.16 3.66 -15.76
C LEU A 29 -4.71 3.18 -15.71
N THR A 30 -4.41 2.17 -14.92
CA THR A 30 -3.08 1.55 -14.85
C THR A 30 -2.66 1.01 -16.22
N ALA A 31 -3.57 0.30 -16.92
CA ALA A 31 -3.35 -0.17 -18.28
C ALA A 31 -3.15 0.99 -19.27
N ALA A 32 -3.94 2.06 -19.17
CA ALA A 32 -3.79 3.24 -20.02
C ALA A 32 -2.43 3.93 -19.81
N ILE A 33 -1.99 4.10 -18.56
CA ILE A 33 -0.67 4.68 -18.24
C ILE A 33 0.44 3.87 -18.90
N THR A 34 0.49 2.55 -18.67
CA THR A 34 1.53 1.70 -19.24
C THR A 34 1.51 1.71 -20.78
N THR A 35 0.32 1.69 -21.38
CA THR A 35 0.16 1.70 -22.84
C THR A 35 0.60 3.03 -23.46
N VAL A 36 0.25 4.17 -22.87
CA VAL A 36 0.63 5.50 -23.35
C VAL A 36 2.14 5.70 -23.22
N LEU A 37 2.73 5.35 -22.06
CA LEU A 37 4.18 5.49 -21.84
C LEU A 37 4.99 4.49 -22.67
N ALA A 38 4.46 3.33 -23.00
CA ALA A 38 5.12 2.35 -23.88
C ALA A 38 5.35 2.91 -25.30
N LYS A 39 4.49 3.81 -25.79
CA LYS A 39 4.69 4.48 -27.09
C LYS A 39 5.95 5.35 -27.12
N GLU A 40 6.42 5.78 -25.96
CA GLU A 40 7.64 6.57 -25.77
C GLU A 40 8.85 5.73 -25.34
N GLY A 41 8.66 4.38 -25.22
CA GLY A 41 9.71 3.47 -24.76
C GLY A 41 9.97 3.55 -23.25
N LEU A 42 9.04 4.10 -22.48
CA LEU A 42 9.15 4.32 -21.05
C LEU A 42 8.44 3.26 -20.20
N ALA A 43 7.75 2.32 -20.82
CA ALA A 43 7.06 1.21 -20.17
C ALA A 43 6.96 -0.01 -21.06
N GLU A 44 6.64 -1.17 -20.47
CA GLU A 44 6.07 -2.31 -21.17
C GLU A 44 4.55 -2.19 -21.10
N ALA A 45 3.88 -2.13 -22.25
CA ALA A 45 2.43 -2.03 -22.30
C ALA A 45 1.79 -3.28 -21.68
N LYS A 46 0.86 -3.06 -20.74
CA LYS A 46 0.06 -4.13 -20.12
C LYS A 46 -1.41 -3.83 -20.34
N ASP A 47 -2.12 -4.85 -20.81
CA ASP A 47 -3.57 -4.81 -20.87
C ASP A 47 -4.19 -5.18 -19.51
N TYR A 48 -5.51 -5.01 -19.41
CA TYR A 48 -6.27 -5.35 -18.19
C TYR A 48 -6.01 -6.79 -17.72
N ALA A 49 -6.02 -7.76 -18.63
CA ALA A 49 -5.80 -9.17 -18.32
C ALA A 49 -4.35 -9.51 -17.92
N GLY A 50 -3.41 -8.64 -18.25
CA GLY A 50 -2.00 -8.74 -17.84
C GLY A 50 -1.74 -8.15 -16.45
N ILE A 51 -2.62 -7.25 -15.99
CA ILE A 51 -2.60 -6.66 -14.64
C ILE A 51 -3.35 -7.59 -13.69
N ASP A 52 -4.64 -7.83 -13.92
CA ASP A 52 -5.47 -8.78 -13.16
C ASP A 52 -5.25 -10.20 -13.72
N ALA A 53 -4.11 -10.80 -13.38
CA ALA A 53 -3.65 -12.03 -14.02
C ALA A 53 -4.21 -13.31 -13.39
N ALA A 54 -4.65 -13.26 -12.13
CA ALA A 54 -5.17 -14.43 -11.41
C ALA A 54 -6.47 -14.95 -12.03
N PRO A 55 -6.67 -16.29 -12.09
CA PRO A 55 -7.90 -16.89 -12.66
C PRO A 55 -9.18 -16.35 -12.00
N GLU A 56 -9.18 -16.16 -10.69
CA GLU A 56 -10.31 -15.67 -9.93
C GLU A 56 -10.62 -14.19 -10.21
N GLU A 57 -9.61 -13.37 -10.45
CA GLU A 57 -9.75 -11.96 -10.86
C GLU A 57 -10.41 -11.86 -12.24
N LYS A 58 -9.97 -12.72 -13.18
CA LYS A 58 -10.53 -12.80 -14.53
C LYS A 58 -11.99 -13.28 -14.54
N GLU A 59 -12.33 -14.23 -13.69
CA GLU A 59 -13.69 -14.76 -13.58
C GLU A 59 -14.65 -13.74 -12.99
N ARG A 60 -14.21 -13.00 -11.96
CA ARG A 60 -15.04 -12.03 -11.25
C ARG A 60 -15.00 -10.62 -11.84
N GLY A 61 -14.00 -10.32 -12.69
CA GLY A 61 -13.80 -9.00 -13.28
C GLY A 61 -13.43 -7.91 -12.26
N ILE A 62 -12.80 -8.30 -11.13
CA ILE A 62 -12.37 -7.39 -10.07
C ILE A 62 -10.94 -7.71 -9.62
N THR A 63 -10.18 -6.70 -9.24
CA THR A 63 -8.87 -6.85 -8.63
C THR A 63 -9.01 -7.41 -7.21
N ILE A 64 -8.32 -8.50 -6.92
CA ILE A 64 -8.32 -9.17 -5.61
C ILE A 64 -6.98 -8.92 -4.90
N ASN A 65 -5.88 -9.16 -5.61
CA ASN A 65 -4.53 -8.97 -5.11
C ASN A 65 -3.96 -7.65 -5.64
N THR A 66 -3.06 -7.04 -4.87
CA THR A 66 -2.32 -5.88 -5.36
C THR A 66 -1.42 -6.30 -6.53
N ALA A 67 -1.66 -5.72 -7.70
CA ALA A 67 -0.80 -5.93 -8.85
C ALA A 67 0.31 -4.86 -8.89
N HIS A 68 1.52 -5.27 -9.27
CA HIS A 68 2.65 -4.36 -9.39
C HIS A 68 3.05 -4.22 -10.86
N VAL A 69 3.13 -2.99 -11.33
CA VAL A 69 3.63 -2.66 -12.67
C VAL A 69 4.76 -1.63 -12.58
N GLU A 70 5.67 -1.69 -13.55
CA GLU A 70 6.84 -0.81 -13.65
C GLU A 70 6.67 0.09 -14.87
N TYR A 71 7.00 1.36 -14.72
CA TYR A 71 7.15 2.30 -15.83
C TYR A 71 8.02 3.50 -15.42
N GLU A 72 8.37 4.31 -16.39
CA GLU A 72 9.15 5.51 -16.19
C GLU A 72 8.46 6.74 -16.79
N THR A 73 8.81 7.90 -16.28
CA THR A 73 8.68 9.17 -16.94
C THR A 73 10.10 9.65 -17.36
N GLU A 74 10.22 10.81 -17.96
CA GLU A 74 11.54 11.39 -18.20
C GLU A 74 12.31 11.66 -16.89
N LYS A 75 11.57 11.92 -15.78
CA LYS A 75 12.13 12.37 -14.50
C LYS A 75 12.32 11.23 -13.49
N ARG A 76 11.49 10.19 -13.53
CA ARG A 76 11.39 9.20 -12.46
C ARG A 76 11.12 7.78 -12.95
N HIS A 77 11.51 6.83 -12.11
CA HIS A 77 11.12 5.42 -12.20
C HIS A 77 10.01 5.13 -11.19
N TYR A 78 8.94 4.49 -11.62
CA TYR A 78 7.77 4.20 -10.81
C TYR A 78 7.54 2.69 -10.62
N ALA A 79 7.34 2.29 -9.38
CA ALA A 79 6.59 1.08 -9.04
C ALA A 79 5.15 1.49 -8.79
N HIS A 80 4.22 0.98 -9.58
CA HIS A 80 2.80 1.27 -9.47
C HIS A 80 2.05 0.06 -8.93
N MET A 81 1.31 0.27 -7.86
CA MET A 81 0.48 -0.73 -7.20
C MET A 81 -0.98 -0.49 -7.54
N ASP A 82 -1.59 -1.41 -8.29
CA ASP A 82 -3.03 -1.40 -8.53
C ASP A 82 -3.74 -2.08 -7.36
N ALA A 83 -4.39 -1.29 -6.51
CA ALA A 83 -5.01 -1.78 -5.29
C ALA A 83 -6.46 -2.23 -5.53
N PRO A 84 -6.91 -3.33 -4.87
CA PRO A 84 -8.30 -3.76 -4.97
C PRO A 84 -9.26 -2.69 -4.47
N GLY A 85 -10.42 -2.58 -5.12
CA GLY A 85 -11.46 -1.62 -4.75
C GLY A 85 -12.56 -2.17 -3.86
N HIS A 86 -12.72 -3.50 -3.81
CA HIS A 86 -13.81 -4.15 -3.10
C HIS A 86 -13.52 -4.29 -1.59
N ALA A 87 -14.54 -4.07 -0.76
CA ALA A 87 -14.42 -4.10 0.71
C ALA A 87 -13.89 -5.44 1.27
N ASP A 88 -14.18 -6.56 0.62
CA ASP A 88 -13.70 -7.89 1.05
C ASP A 88 -12.16 -8.01 0.97
N TYR A 89 -11.50 -7.21 0.14
CA TYR A 89 -10.06 -7.25 -0.09
C TYR A 89 -9.31 -6.06 0.52
N ILE A 90 -9.93 -5.39 1.48
CA ILE A 90 -9.36 -4.21 2.14
C ILE A 90 -7.99 -4.48 2.79
N LYS A 91 -7.73 -5.71 3.24
CA LYS A 91 -6.41 -6.12 3.76
C LYS A 91 -5.30 -5.94 2.71
N ASN A 92 -5.59 -6.35 1.48
CA ASN A 92 -4.64 -6.22 0.38
C ASN A 92 -4.48 -4.75 -0.02
N MET A 93 -5.57 -3.96 0.04
CA MET A 93 -5.51 -2.51 -0.16
C MET A 93 -4.63 -1.83 0.88
N ILE A 94 -4.80 -2.13 2.18
CA ILE A 94 -3.98 -1.55 3.26
C ILE A 94 -2.51 -1.90 3.07
N THR A 95 -2.21 -3.17 2.76
CA THR A 95 -0.84 -3.63 2.51
C THR A 95 -0.21 -2.90 1.33
N GLY A 96 -0.94 -2.75 0.23
CA GLY A 96 -0.49 -2.00 -0.94
C GLY A 96 -0.30 -0.51 -0.62
N ALA A 97 -1.29 0.12 0.02
CA ALA A 97 -1.22 1.54 0.36
C ALA A 97 -0.06 1.87 1.32
N ALA A 98 0.27 0.98 2.25
CA ALA A 98 1.42 1.17 3.15
C ALA A 98 2.76 1.25 2.42
N GLN A 99 2.82 0.78 1.17
CA GLN A 99 4.02 0.82 0.34
C GLN A 99 4.11 2.08 -0.53
N MET A 100 3.03 2.86 -0.65
CA MET A 100 2.96 4.02 -1.54
C MET A 100 3.59 5.27 -0.92
N ASP A 101 4.32 6.02 -1.72
CA ASP A 101 4.82 7.36 -1.40
C ASP A 101 3.78 8.43 -1.74
N GLY A 102 2.91 8.12 -2.69
CA GLY A 102 1.75 8.90 -3.10
C GLY A 102 0.72 8.04 -3.81
N ALA A 103 -0.49 8.51 -3.99
CA ALA A 103 -1.56 7.77 -4.64
C ALA A 103 -2.30 8.58 -5.70
N ILE A 104 -2.86 7.88 -6.68
CA ILE A 104 -3.83 8.40 -7.63
C ILE A 104 -5.21 7.93 -7.16
N LEU A 105 -6.03 8.86 -6.70
CA LEU A 105 -7.42 8.59 -6.34
C LEU A 105 -8.29 8.61 -7.61
N VAL A 106 -8.84 7.48 -7.97
CA VAL A 106 -9.70 7.34 -9.15
C VAL A 106 -11.16 7.40 -8.72
N VAL A 107 -11.88 8.41 -9.22
CA VAL A 107 -13.31 8.60 -8.97
C VAL A 107 -14.03 8.66 -10.31
N ALA A 108 -15.11 7.90 -10.48
CA ALA A 108 -15.94 7.99 -11.68
C ALA A 108 -16.81 9.26 -11.63
N ALA A 109 -16.74 10.09 -12.65
CA ALA A 109 -17.55 11.30 -12.74
C ALA A 109 -19.07 11.02 -12.80
N THR A 110 -19.45 9.79 -13.18
CA THR A 110 -20.84 9.32 -13.20
C THR A 110 -21.44 9.07 -11.82
N ASP A 111 -20.59 8.70 -10.85
CA ASP A 111 -21.04 8.17 -9.56
C ASP A 111 -20.63 9.05 -8.37
N GLY A 112 -19.58 9.85 -8.54
CA GLY A 112 -19.01 10.65 -7.47
C GLY A 112 -18.30 9.81 -6.39
N PRO A 113 -18.01 10.41 -5.22
CA PRO A 113 -17.39 9.70 -4.10
C PRO A 113 -18.32 8.65 -3.51
N MET A 114 -17.90 7.39 -3.58
CA MET A 114 -18.63 6.21 -3.09
C MET A 114 -18.09 5.77 -1.72
N PRO A 115 -18.75 4.85 -0.98
CA PRO A 115 -18.32 4.45 0.36
C PRO A 115 -16.86 3.98 0.45
N GLN A 116 -16.40 3.16 -0.51
CA GLN A 116 -15.00 2.72 -0.52
C GLN A 116 -14.03 3.85 -0.89
N THR A 117 -14.46 4.88 -1.61
CA THR A 117 -13.65 6.08 -1.85
C THR A 117 -13.27 6.73 -0.52
N ARG A 118 -14.25 6.91 0.38
CA ARG A 118 -14.03 7.45 1.74
C ARG A 118 -13.10 6.56 2.55
N GLU A 119 -13.34 5.26 2.57
CA GLU A 119 -12.52 4.30 3.30
C GLU A 119 -11.08 4.28 2.79
N HIS A 120 -10.86 4.31 1.47
CA HIS A 120 -9.53 4.31 0.87
C HIS A 120 -8.74 5.59 1.18
N ILE A 121 -9.38 6.77 1.16
CA ILE A 121 -8.74 8.04 1.53
C ILE A 121 -8.31 8.00 3.00
N LEU A 122 -9.21 7.56 3.89
CA LEU A 122 -8.94 7.41 5.31
C LEU A 122 -7.75 6.46 5.56
N LEU A 123 -7.79 5.26 4.98
CA LEU A 123 -6.73 4.26 5.14
C LEU A 123 -5.40 4.74 4.58
N ALA A 124 -5.40 5.34 3.39
CA ALA A 124 -4.19 5.92 2.80
C ALA A 124 -3.56 6.95 3.74
N ARG A 125 -4.38 7.82 4.34
CA ARG A 125 -3.89 8.80 5.32
C ARG A 125 -3.28 8.14 6.55
N GLN A 126 -3.91 7.09 7.07
CA GLN A 126 -3.46 6.38 8.27
C GLN A 126 -2.14 5.64 8.05
N VAL A 127 -1.96 5.00 6.90
CA VAL A 127 -0.70 4.30 6.58
C VAL A 127 0.42 5.24 6.16
N GLY A 128 0.14 6.54 6.00
CA GLY A 128 1.15 7.58 5.77
C GLY A 128 1.32 8.02 4.33
N VAL A 129 0.36 7.74 3.46
CA VAL A 129 0.29 8.36 2.12
C VAL A 129 -0.13 9.81 2.28
N ASN A 130 0.80 10.73 2.12
CA ASN A 130 0.56 12.15 2.36
C ASN A 130 0.19 12.94 1.11
N TYR A 131 0.37 12.36 -0.07
CA TYR A 131 0.15 13.02 -1.36
C TYR A 131 -0.83 12.21 -2.20
N ILE A 132 -1.89 12.88 -2.65
CA ILE A 132 -2.92 12.32 -3.53
C ILE A 132 -3.06 13.22 -4.74
N VAL A 133 -3.08 12.63 -5.93
CA VAL A 133 -3.53 13.26 -7.18
C VAL A 133 -4.86 12.62 -7.55
N VAL A 134 -5.85 13.40 -7.94
CA VAL A 134 -7.17 12.87 -8.32
C VAL A 134 -7.25 12.69 -9.82
N PHE A 135 -7.71 11.52 -10.25
CA PHE A 135 -8.14 11.29 -11.62
C PHE A 135 -9.65 11.10 -11.67
N LEU A 136 -10.35 12.11 -12.19
CA LEU A 136 -11.79 12.09 -12.38
C LEU A 136 -12.07 11.38 -13.72
N ASN A 137 -12.40 10.09 -13.61
CA ASN A 137 -12.53 9.17 -14.73
C ASN A 137 -13.95 9.16 -15.31
N LYS A 138 -14.11 8.58 -16.50
CA LYS A 138 -15.40 8.42 -17.21
C LYS A 138 -16.12 9.73 -17.51
N VAL A 139 -15.39 10.81 -17.70
CA VAL A 139 -15.99 12.12 -18.03
C VAL A 139 -16.71 12.10 -19.38
N ASP A 140 -16.35 11.16 -20.26
CA ASP A 140 -16.97 10.92 -21.54
C ASP A 140 -18.39 10.34 -21.46
N LEU A 141 -18.81 9.88 -20.29
CA LEU A 141 -20.16 9.37 -20.04
C LEU A 141 -21.08 10.42 -19.37
N VAL A 142 -20.59 11.62 -19.12
CA VAL A 142 -21.34 12.71 -18.48
C VAL A 142 -21.57 13.83 -19.48
N ASP A 143 -22.81 14.06 -19.86
CA ASP A 143 -23.16 15.06 -20.87
C ASP A 143 -23.15 16.50 -20.32
N ASP A 144 -23.40 16.64 -19.00
CA ASP A 144 -23.47 17.94 -18.33
C ASP A 144 -22.16 18.27 -17.60
N PRO A 145 -21.40 19.28 -18.06
CA PRO A 145 -20.16 19.69 -17.42
C PRO A 145 -20.35 20.15 -15.95
N GLU A 146 -21.51 20.70 -15.60
CA GLU A 146 -21.78 21.18 -14.23
C GLU A 146 -21.82 20.00 -13.24
N LEU A 147 -22.23 18.81 -13.67
CA LEU A 147 -22.17 17.60 -12.84
C LEU A 147 -20.73 17.18 -12.56
N ILE A 148 -19.83 17.34 -13.53
CA ILE A 148 -18.40 17.05 -13.35
C ILE A 148 -17.79 18.01 -12.34
N ASP A 149 -18.15 19.31 -12.42
CA ASP A 149 -17.69 20.32 -11.46
C ASP A 149 -18.20 20.03 -10.06
N LEU A 150 -19.44 19.59 -9.91
CA LEU A 150 -20.03 19.20 -8.62
C LEU A 150 -19.30 18.00 -8.01
N VAL A 151 -19.03 16.95 -8.80
CA VAL A 151 -18.29 15.77 -8.33
C VAL A 151 -16.85 16.14 -7.92
N GLU A 152 -16.19 17.02 -8.67
CA GLU A 152 -14.85 17.50 -8.27
C GLU A 152 -14.91 18.23 -6.93
N MET A 153 -15.90 19.07 -6.70
CA MET A 153 -16.08 19.79 -5.44
C MET A 153 -16.30 18.81 -4.27
N GLU A 154 -17.18 17.82 -4.45
CA GLU A 154 -17.41 16.79 -3.43
C GLU A 154 -16.14 15.99 -3.09
N VAL A 155 -15.30 15.69 -4.07
CA VAL A 155 -14.02 15.00 -3.86
C VAL A 155 -13.05 15.89 -3.08
N ARG A 156 -12.98 17.20 -3.38
CA ARG A 156 -12.14 18.17 -2.68
C ARG A 156 -12.55 18.32 -1.21
N ASP A 157 -13.86 18.44 -0.98
CA ASP A 157 -14.42 18.54 0.38
C ASP A 157 -14.10 17.28 1.19
N LEU A 158 -14.26 16.10 0.56
CA LEU A 158 -13.94 14.83 1.18
C LEU A 158 -12.44 14.70 1.53
N LEU A 159 -11.55 15.12 0.64
CA LEU A 159 -10.10 15.12 0.90
C LEU A 159 -9.76 16.05 2.07
N SER A 160 -10.41 17.22 2.14
CA SER A 160 -10.23 18.17 3.24
C SER A 160 -10.70 17.60 4.57
N GLU A 161 -11.82 16.88 4.60
CA GLU A 161 -12.34 16.18 5.78
C GLU A 161 -11.33 15.19 6.36
N TYR A 162 -10.58 14.48 5.51
CA TYR A 162 -9.54 13.53 5.92
C TYR A 162 -8.12 14.13 6.04
N GLY A 163 -8.02 15.47 6.07
CA GLY A 163 -6.78 16.19 6.38
C GLY A 163 -5.79 16.28 5.22
N TYR A 164 -6.24 16.12 3.99
CA TYR A 164 -5.49 16.52 2.79
C TYR A 164 -5.81 17.96 2.42
N PRO A 165 -4.93 18.68 1.70
CA PRO A 165 -5.21 20.04 1.23
C PRO A 165 -6.16 20.02 0.01
N GLY A 166 -7.45 19.69 0.23
CA GLY A 166 -8.41 19.42 -0.84
C GLY A 166 -8.51 20.48 -1.92
N ASP A 167 -8.39 21.77 -1.55
CA ASP A 167 -8.40 22.87 -2.51
C ASP A 167 -7.18 22.88 -3.43
N ASP A 168 -6.01 22.44 -2.91
CA ASP A 168 -4.73 22.45 -3.63
C ASP A 168 -4.41 21.12 -4.32
N VAL A 169 -5.17 20.05 -4.02
CA VAL A 169 -4.95 18.74 -4.64
C VAL A 169 -5.21 18.83 -6.15
N PRO A 170 -4.26 18.39 -6.99
CA PRO A 170 -4.46 18.36 -8.43
C PRO A 170 -5.58 17.40 -8.83
N VAL A 171 -6.47 17.84 -9.70
CA VAL A 171 -7.53 17.03 -10.29
C VAL A 171 -7.37 17.01 -11.81
N ILE A 172 -7.22 15.82 -12.38
CA ILE A 172 -7.14 15.59 -13.81
C ILE A 172 -8.44 14.89 -14.25
N ARG A 173 -9.10 15.44 -15.26
CA ARG A 173 -10.36 14.92 -15.80
C ARG A 173 -10.10 14.18 -17.10
N GLY A 174 -10.61 12.97 -17.27
CA GLY A 174 -10.38 12.21 -18.48
C GLY A 174 -11.17 10.90 -18.58
N SER A 175 -10.88 10.14 -19.62
CA SER A 175 -11.40 8.79 -19.86
C SER A 175 -10.23 7.83 -20.06
N ALA A 176 -9.96 7.02 -19.04
CA ALA A 176 -8.91 6.01 -19.10
C ALA A 176 -9.19 4.98 -20.21
N LEU A 177 -10.46 4.62 -20.41
CA LEU A 177 -10.84 3.66 -21.47
C LEU A 177 -10.56 4.21 -22.87
N LYS A 178 -10.93 5.46 -23.15
CA LYS A 178 -10.63 6.09 -24.44
C LYS A 178 -9.13 6.25 -24.68
N ALA A 179 -8.37 6.61 -23.66
CA ALA A 179 -6.92 6.66 -23.75
C ALA A 179 -6.34 5.27 -24.10
N LEU A 180 -6.82 4.21 -23.43
CA LEU A 180 -6.40 2.84 -23.72
C LEU A 180 -6.77 2.39 -25.15
N GLN A 181 -7.88 2.90 -25.69
CA GLN A 181 -8.33 2.66 -27.08
C GLN A 181 -7.58 3.49 -28.11
N GLY A 182 -6.67 4.37 -27.68
CA GLY A 182 -5.82 5.15 -28.58
C GLY A 182 -6.40 6.50 -29.02
N ASP A 183 -7.36 7.06 -28.27
CA ASP A 183 -7.85 8.42 -28.49
C ASP A 183 -6.72 9.41 -28.15
N PRO A 184 -6.22 10.22 -29.15
CA PRO A 184 -5.06 11.08 -28.95
C PRO A 184 -5.26 12.17 -27.89
N GLU A 185 -6.48 12.66 -27.74
CA GLU A 185 -6.82 13.69 -26.76
C GLU A 185 -6.74 13.11 -25.35
N GLN A 186 -7.27 11.91 -25.15
CA GLN A 186 -7.23 11.23 -23.87
C GLN A 186 -5.84 10.67 -23.53
N GLU A 187 -5.04 10.28 -24.52
CA GLU A 187 -3.62 9.96 -24.30
C GLU A 187 -2.85 11.18 -23.79
N ALA A 188 -3.12 12.37 -24.32
CA ALA A 188 -2.52 13.62 -23.82
C ALA A 188 -2.95 13.90 -22.36
N VAL A 189 -4.18 13.57 -21.98
CA VAL A 189 -4.64 13.66 -20.57
C VAL A 189 -3.88 12.71 -19.66
N ILE A 190 -3.59 11.47 -20.09
CA ILE A 190 -2.77 10.53 -19.30
C ILE A 190 -1.34 11.07 -19.14
N LYS A 191 -0.73 11.65 -20.17
CA LYS A 191 0.59 12.30 -20.06
C LYS A 191 0.55 13.45 -19.05
N LYS A 192 -0.47 14.31 -19.13
CA LYS A 192 -0.68 15.39 -18.16
C LYS A 192 -0.84 14.86 -16.72
N LEU A 193 -1.53 13.74 -16.53
CA LEU A 193 -1.63 13.09 -15.23
C LEU A 193 -0.24 12.72 -14.70
N MET A 194 0.60 12.09 -15.52
CA MET A 194 1.95 11.68 -15.11
C MET A 194 2.88 12.87 -14.85
N ASP A 195 2.80 13.92 -15.66
CA ASP A 195 3.52 15.19 -15.41
C ASP A 195 3.10 15.80 -14.07
N THR A 196 1.80 15.77 -13.78
CA THR A 196 1.26 16.27 -12.51
C THR A 196 1.74 15.44 -11.33
N VAL A 197 1.78 14.10 -11.47
CA VAL A 197 2.33 13.19 -10.45
C VAL A 197 3.82 13.48 -10.21
N ASP A 198 4.61 13.69 -11.28
CA ASP A 198 6.03 14.05 -11.21
C ASP A 198 6.27 15.36 -10.44
N GLU A 199 5.36 16.33 -10.57
CA GLU A 199 5.51 17.66 -9.98
C GLU A 199 4.97 17.74 -8.56
N TYR A 200 3.81 17.10 -8.31
CA TYR A 200 3.08 17.23 -7.03
C TYR A 200 3.60 16.28 -5.95
N ILE A 201 3.93 15.04 -6.31
CA ILE A 201 4.44 14.06 -5.35
C ILE A 201 5.96 14.26 -5.22
N PRO A 202 6.47 14.64 -4.02
CA PRO A 202 7.91 14.85 -3.85
C PRO A 202 8.70 13.55 -3.99
N THR A 203 9.96 13.65 -4.38
CA THR A 203 10.87 12.51 -4.30
C THR A 203 11.07 12.13 -2.83
N PRO A 204 10.74 10.90 -2.43
CA PRO A 204 10.80 10.52 -1.03
C PRO A 204 12.24 10.45 -0.51
N VAL A 205 12.43 10.89 0.73
CA VAL A 205 13.69 10.68 1.45
C VAL A 205 13.69 9.25 1.99
N ARG A 206 14.76 8.50 1.70
CA ARG A 206 14.91 7.09 2.08
C ARG A 206 15.85 6.93 3.26
N ASP A 207 15.43 6.15 4.24
CA ASP A 207 16.20 5.81 5.45
C ASP A 207 17.23 4.70 5.16
N THR A 208 18.17 4.93 4.26
CA THR A 208 19.16 3.93 3.83
C THR A 208 20.22 3.61 4.88
N ASP A 209 20.47 4.53 5.82
CA ASP A 209 21.49 4.39 6.89
C ASP A 209 21.00 3.56 8.09
N LYS A 210 19.70 3.30 8.20
CA LYS A 210 19.13 2.46 9.26
C LYS A 210 19.37 0.97 8.99
N PRO A 211 19.28 0.11 10.03
CA PRO A 211 19.32 -1.33 9.84
C PRO A 211 18.23 -1.80 8.88
N PHE A 212 18.58 -2.72 7.97
CA PHE A 212 17.65 -3.30 6.99
C PHE A 212 16.39 -3.86 7.66
N LEU A 213 15.24 -3.52 7.09
CA LEU A 213 13.92 -4.06 7.44
C LEU A 213 13.03 -4.11 6.19
N MET A 214 12.45 -5.27 5.93
CA MET A 214 11.49 -5.49 4.86
C MET A 214 10.32 -6.34 5.36
N PRO A 215 9.11 -5.80 5.48
CA PRO A 215 7.91 -6.60 5.71
C PRO A 215 7.64 -7.57 4.55
N VAL A 216 7.34 -8.81 4.88
CA VAL A 216 7.04 -9.85 3.88
C VAL A 216 5.59 -9.72 3.42
N GLU A 217 5.40 -9.46 2.14
CA GLU A 217 4.10 -9.32 1.49
C GLU A 217 3.61 -10.64 0.89
N ASP A 218 4.51 -11.34 0.20
CA ASP A 218 4.22 -12.63 -0.39
C ASP A 218 5.44 -13.56 -0.35
N VAL A 219 5.20 -14.86 -0.42
CA VAL A 219 6.24 -15.88 -0.41
C VAL A 219 5.94 -16.94 -1.46
N PHE A 220 6.88 -17.19 -2.33
CA PHE A 220 6.76 -18.19 -3.37
C PHE A 220 8.08 -18.95 -3.57
N THR A 221 7.99 -20.08 -4.26
CA THR A 221 9.16 -20.92 -4.56
C THR A 221 9.48 -20.87 -6.05
N ILE A 222 10.75 -20.65 -6.37
CA ILE A 222 11.25 -20.78 -7.73
C ILE A 222 11.95 -22.11 -7.86
N THR A 223 11.47 -22.98 -8.76
CA THR A 223 12.06 -24.29 -9.00
C THR A 223 13.56 -24.18 -9.32
N GLY A 224 14.38 -24.87 -8.54
CA GLY A 224 15.85 -24.87 -8.70
C GLY A 224 16.57 -23.64 -8.14
N ARG A 225 15.85 -22.66 -7.54
CA ARG A 225 16.46 -21.46 -6.94
C ARG A 225 16.15 -21.29 -5.45
N GLY A 226 15.01 -21.80 -4.99
CA GLY A 226 14.61 -21.76 -3.58
C GLY A 226 13.43 -20.84 -3.29
N THR A 227 13.28 -20.45 -2.04
CA THR A 227 12.20 -19.61 -1.53
C THR A 227 12.53 -18.14 -1.73
N VAL A 228 11.54 -17.39 -2.20
CA VAL A 228 11.59 -15.94 -2.39
C VAL A 228 10.58 -15.29 -1.48
N ALA A 229 11.01 -14.32 -0.69
CA ALA A 229 10.15 -13.40 0.03
C ALA A 229 10.11 -12.07 -0.72
N SER A 230 8.92 -11.61 -1.06
CA SER A 230 8.72 -10.30 -1.69
C SER A 230 8.18 -9.27 -0.70
N GLY A 231 8.53 -8.02 -0.93
CA GLY A 231 8.06 -6.89 -0.15
C GLY A 231 8.77 -5.59 -0.52
N ARG A 232 8.31 -4.50 0.06
CA ARG A 232 9.02 -3.22 0.00
C ARG A 232 10.03 -3.14 1.13
N ILE A 233 11.23 -2.69 0.83
CA ILE A 233 12.23 -2.37 1.87
C ILE A 233 11.79 -1.09 2.57
N ASP A 234 11.47 -1.17 3.85
CA ASP A 234 11.04 -0.01 4.64
C ASP A 234 12.22 0.89 4.99
N ARG A 235 13.35 0.29 5.34
CA ARG A 235 14.57 0.99 5.73
C ARG A 235 15.82 0.17 5.49
N GLY A 236 16.96 0.85 5.43
CA GLY A 236 18.27 0.24 5.26
C GLY A 236 18.52 -0.22 3.83
N THR A 237 19.53 -1.06 3.72
CA THR A 237 19.98 -1.66 2.46
C THR A 237 20.26 -3.13 2.67
N VAL A 238 20.15 -3.92 1.60
CA VAL A 238 20.46 -5.36 1.57
C VAL A 238 21.16 -5.72 0.27
N LYS A 239 22.17 -6.60 0.34
CA LYS A 239 22.91 -7.11 -0.82
C LYS A 239 23.03 -8.62 -0.80
N ILE A 240 23.38 -9.18 -1.92
CA ILE A 240 23.69 -10.62 -2.03
C ILE A 240 24.84 -10.96 -1.08
N GLY A 241 24.67 -12.03 -0.29
CA GLY A 241 25.62 -12.47 0.73
C GLY A 241 25.31 -11.97 2.14
N ASP A 242 24.43 -10.99 2.31
CA ASP A 242 24.04 -10.53 3.64
C ASP A 242 23.26 -11.60 4.40
N GLU A 243 23.52 -11.68 5.71
CA GLU A 243 22.70 -12.47 6.62
C GLU A 243 21.45 -11.65 7.01
N VAL A 244 20.31 -12.34 7.05
CA VAL A 244 19.01 -11.78 7.47
C VAL A 244 18.34 -12.70 8.46
N GLU A 245 17.51 -12.12 9.32
CA GLU A 245 16.62 -12.84 10.23
C GLU A 245 15.18 -12.71 9.75
N ILE A 246 14.42 -13.80 9.89
CA ILE A 246 12.96 -13.85 9.67
C ILE A 246 12.33 -13.74 11.05
N VAL A 247 11.61 -12.65 11.30
CA VAL A 247 11.12 -12.26 12.63
C VAL A 247 9.62 -12.01 12.59
N GLY A 248 8.88 -12.47 13.58
CA GLY A 248 7.43 -12.23 13.74
C GLY A 248 6.58 -13.49 13.63
N LEU A 249 5.36 -13.40 14.14
CA LEU A 249 4.29 -14.41 14.15
C LEU A 249 4.60 -15.69 14.93
N THR A 250 5.86 -15.94 15.22
CA THR A 250 6.37 -17.04 16.05
C THR A 250 7.44 -16.53 16.98
N ASP A 251 7.70 -17.28 18.07
CA ASP A 251 8.82 -16.98 18.99
C ASP A 251 10.18 -17.45 18.42
N LYS A 252 10.17 -18.19 17.31
CA LYS A 252 11.37 -18.68 16.64
C LYS A 252 11.84 -17.67 15.61
N VAL A 253 13.12 -17.30 15.71
CA VAL A 253 13.82 -16.49 14.72
C VAL A 253 14.58 -17.42 13.80
N GLU A 254 14.28 -17.41 12.50
CA GLU A 254 15.04 -18.14 11.49
C GLU A 254 16.11 -17.22 10.90
N LYS A 255 17.26 -17.81 10.55
CA LYS A 255 18.37 -17.09 9.89
C LYS A 255 18.56 -17.59 8.47
N SER A 256 18.88 -16.69 7.59
CA SER A 256 19.16 -17.02 6.20
C SER A 256 20.22 -16.08 5.62
N THR A 257 20.75 -16.48 4.46
CA THR A 257 21.63 -15.64 3.64
C THR A 257 20.92 -15.29 2.36
N VAL A 258 20.99 -14.02 1.96
CA VAL A 258 20.47 -13.53 0.70
C VAL A 258 21.31 -14.09 -0.46
N THR A 259 20.69 -14.85 -1.36
CA THR A 259 21.37 -15.46 -2.53
C THR A 259 21.05 -14.77 -3.84
N GLY A 260 20.07 -13.88 -3.84
CA GLY A 260 19.69 -13.08 -5.00
C GLY A 260 18.69 -12.02 -4.64
N LEU A 261 18.71 -10.93 -5.39
CA LEU A 261 17.75 -9.84 -5.30
C LEU A 261 17.19 -9.57 -6.69
N GLU A 262 15.89 -9.39 -6.79
CA GLU A 262 15.19 -9.10 -8.04
C GLU A 262 14.14 -8.02 -7.82
N MET A 263 14.03 -7.13 -8.79
CA MET A 263 12.97 -6.12 -8.89
C MET A 263 12.44 -6.12 -10.32
N PHE A 264 11.12 -6.31 -10.51
CA PHE A 264 10.47 -6.38 -11.83
C PHE A 264 11.17 -7.36 -12.79
N ARG A 265 11.53 -8.56 -12.31
CA ARG A 265 12.24 -9.62 -13.04
C ARG A 265 13.68 -9.29 -13.46
N LYS A 266 14.22 -8.13 -13.08
CA LYS A 266 15.61 -7.73 -13.26
C LYS A 266 16.40 -8.03 -11.99
N THR A 267 17.67 -8.39 -12.14
CA THR A 267 18.56 -8.64 -10.99
C THR A 267 19.07 -7.33 -10.39
N LEU A 268 19.29 -7.32 -9.08
CA LEU A 268 19.87 -6.23 -8.32
C LEU A 268 21.12 -6.70 -7.57
N ASP A 269 22.14 -5.86 -7.48
CA ASP A 269 23.27 -6.08 -6.57
C ASP A 269 22.96 -5.58 -5.17
N LEU A 270 22.20 -4.49 -5.08
CA LEU A 270 21.84 -3.79 -3.85
C LEU A 270 20.37 -3.38 -3.88
N GLY A 271 19.61 -3.81 -2.87
CA GLY A 271 18.27 -3.30 -2.57
C GLY A 271 18.36 -2.18 -1.54
N GLU A 272 17.60 -1.12 -1.72
CA GLU A 272 17.58 0.06 -0.85
C GLU A 272 16.16 0.36 -0.34
N ALA A 273 16.07 1.09 0.75
CA ALA A 273 14.79 1.57 1.26
C ALA A 273 13.93 2.18 0.16
N GLY A 274 12.69 1.73 0.04
CA GLY A 274 11.75 2.11 -1.01
C GLY A 274 11.65 1.12 -2.18
N ASP A 275 12.60 0.22 -2.36
CA ASP A 275 12.53 -0.78 -3.44
C ASP A 275 11.51 -1.88 -3.13
N ASN A 276 10.76 -2.29 -4.14
CA ASN A 276 9.93 -3.48 -4.09
C ASN A 276 10.72 -4.65 -4.65
N VAL A 277 11.18 -5.55 -3.80
CA VAL A 277 12.13 -6.60 -4.16
C VAL A 277 11.62 -8.00 -3.81
N GLY A 278 12.06 -8.97 -4.60
CA GLY A 278 12.06 -10.37 -4.23
C GLY A 278 13.45 -10.77 -3.72
N VAL A 279 13.49 -11.22 -2.48
CA VAL A 279 14.73 -11.68 -1.80
C VAL A 279 14.78 -13.19 -1.83
N LEU A 280 15.79 -13.76 -2.51
CA LEU A 280 16.04 -15.20 -2.50
C LEU A 280 16.78 -15.57 -1.23
N LEU A 281 16.24 -16.57 -0.52
CA LEU A 281 16.73 -17.00 0.78
C LEU A 281 17.36 -18.39 0.70
N ARG A 282 18.52 -18.56 1.30
CA ARG A 282 19.24 -19.85 1.37
C ARG A 282 18.66 -20.72 2.47
N GLY A 283 18.32 -21.99 2.13
CA GLY A 283 17.97 -23.02 3.11
C GLY A 283 16.70 -22.73 3.90
N ILE A 284 15.79 -21.93 3.34
CA ILE A 284 14.46 -21.65 3.89
C ILE A 284 13.42 -22.33 3.01
N ASP A 285 12.63 -23.20 3.58
CA ASP A 285 11.48 -23.80 2.93
C ASP A 285 10.27 -22.87 2.96
N ARG A 286 9.32 -23.05 2.05
CA ARG A 286 8.15 -22.19 1.87
C ARG A 286 7.29 -22.06 3.14
N ASP A 287 7.25 -23.09 3.97
CA ASP A 287 6.49 -23.18 5.21
C ASP A 287 7.22 -22.60 6.44
N GLN A 288 8.48 -22.20 6.29
CA GLN A 288 9.27 -21.55 7.35
C GLN A 288 9.16 -20.02 7.35
N ILE A 289 8.53 -19.46 6.31
CA ILE A 289 8.32 -18.03 6.18
C ILE A 289 6.91 -17.76 5.66
N GLU A 290 6.25 -16.77 6.24
CA GLU A 290 4.88 -16.39 5.85
C GLU A 290 4.72 -14.87 5.75
N ARG A 291 3.71 -14.45 5.01
CA ARG A 291 3.28 -13.05 4.97
C ARG A 291 3.04 -12.53 6.39
N GLY A 292 3.51 -11.33 6.65
CA GLY A 292 3.35 -10.67 7.95
C GLY A 292 4.55 -10.78 8.87
N GLN A 293 5.50 -11.67 8.56
CA GLN A 293 6.83 -11.61 9.14
C GLN A 293 7.66 -10.50 8.49
N VAL A 294 8.82 -10.20 9.06
CA VAL A 294 9.77 -9.26 8.46
C VAL A 294 11.11 -9.95 8.22
N LEU A 295 11.78 -9.54 7.13
CA LEU A 295 13.21 -9.77 6.96
C LEU A 295 13.95 -8.58 7.57
N ALA A 296 14.91 -8.83 8.43
CA ALA A 296 15.64 -7.79 9.13
C ALA A 296 17.14 -8.10 9.21
N LYS A 297 17.93 -7.05 9.39
CA LYS A 297 19.34 -7.21 9.78
C LYS A 297 19.39 -7.96 11.13
N PRO A 298 20.27 -8.96 11.29
CA PRO A 298 20.35 -9.74 12.53
C PRO A 298 20.41 -8.89 13.78
N GLY A 299 19.52 -9.17 14.75
CA GLY A 299 19.43 -8.49 16.04
C GLY A 299 18.90 -7.05 16.00
N SER A 300 18.37 -6.58 14.87
CA SER A 300 17.92 -5.17 14.74
C SER A 300 16.47 -4.93 15.14
N ILE A 301 15.65 -5.97 15.23
CA ILE A 301 14.26 -5.93 15.69
C ILE A 301 13.93 -7.21 16.43
N GLN A 302 12.99 -7.12 17.36
CA GLN A 302 12.50 -8.24 18.16
C GLN A 302 11.00 -8.40 18.02
N THR A 303 10.49 -9.56 18.43
CA THR A 303 9.06 -9.81 18.51
C THR A 303 8.51 -9.44 19.87
N HIS A 304 7.33 -8.86 19.89
CA HIS A 304 6.63 -8.47 21.11
C HIS A 304 5.15 -8.88 21.03
N LYS A 305 4.58 -9.20 22.19
CA LYS A 305 3.15 -9.47 22.37
C LYS A 305 2.46 -8.35 23.13
N GLN A 306 3.19 -7.58 23.95
CA GLN A 306 2.61 -6.53 24.77
C GLN A 306 3.23 -5.18 24.46
N PHE A 307 2.39 -4.21 24.19
CA PHE A 307 2.80 -2.84 23.91
C PHE A 307 1.77 -1.83 24.41
N LYS A 308 2.20 -0.59 24.60
CA LYS A 308 1.31 0.57 24.74
C LYS A 308 1.17 1.28 23.41
N GLY A 309 -0.01 1.74 23.10
CA GLY A 309 -0.29 2.50 21.88
C GLY A 309 -1.16 3.71 22.14
N GLN A 310 -0.74 4.84 21.57
CA GLN A 310 -1.59 6.03 21.45
C GLN A 310 -2.48 5.86 20.24
N VAL A 311 -3.80 5.95 20.44
CA VAL A 311 -4.80 5.57 19.43
C VAL A 311 -5.90 6.60 19.34
N TYR A 312 -6.27 6.95 18.13
CA TYR A 312 -7.50 7.67 17.82
C TYR A 312 -8.59 6.68 17.40
N ILE A 313 -9.74 6.75 18.04
CA ILE A 313 -10.90 5.90 17.74
C ILE A 313 -11.82 6.63 16.78
N LEU A 314 -11.99 6.08 15.58
CA LEU A 314 -12.83 6.67 14.55
C LEU A 314 -14.30 6.73 14.99
N ASN A 315 -14.94 7.85 14.76
CA ASN A 315 -16.36 8.05 15.01
C ASN A 315 -17.22 7.50 13.87
N LYS A 316 -18.54 7.57 14.03
CA LYS A 316 -19.51 7.05 13.06
C LYS A 316 -19.41 7.74 11.70
N ASP A 317 -19.17 9.05 11.67
CA ASP A 317 -19.14 9.85 10.44
C ASP A 317 -17.87 9.57 9.65
N GLU A 318 -16.80 9.12 10.32
CA GLU A 318 -15.54 8.62 9.75
C GLU A 318 -15.61 7.14 9.34
N GLY A 319 -16.79 6.50 9.38
CA GLY A 319 -16.97 5.09 9.07
C GLY A 319 -16.59 4.13 10.21
N GLY A 320 -16.24 4.66 11.37
CA GLY A 320 -15.82 3.90 12.54
C GLY A 320 -16.97 3.35 13.40
N ARG A 321 -16.74 3.33 14.71
CA ARG A 321 -17.73 2.84 15.69
C ARG A 321 -18.78 3.89 16.01
N HIS A 322 -19.93 3.42 16.48
CA HIS A 322 -21.01 4.26 17.04
C HIS A 322 -21.33 3.89 18.50
N THR A 323 -20.61 2.92 19.06
CA THR A 323 -20.75 2.47 20.45
C THR A 323 -19.39 2.49 21.14
N PRO A 324 -19.34 2.77 22.46
CA PRO A 324 -18.11 2.64 23.22
C PRO A 324 -17.61 1.22 23.28
N PHE A 325 -16.34 1.06 23.67
CA PHE A 325 -15.79 -0.24 24.08
C PHE A 325 -15.14 -0.16 25.47
N PHE A 326 -14.95 -1.31 26.08
CA PHE A 326 -14.45 -1.48 27.44
C PHE A 326 -13.14 -2.28 27.41
N SER A 327 -12.48 -2.41 28.56
CA SER A 327 -11.37 -3.36 28.71
C SER A 327 -11.81 -4.76 28.28
N ASP A 328 -10.86 -5.59 27.86
CA ASP A 328 -11.06 -6.92 27.26
C ASP A 328 -11.65 -6.91 25.83
N TYR A 329 -11.81 -5.75 25.20
CA TYR A 329 -12.16 -5.67 23.78
C TYR A 329 -11.05 -6.29 22.91
N ARG A 330 -11.42 -7.11 21.92
CA ARG A 330 -10.50 -7.94 21.14
C ARG A 330 -10.64 -7.73 19.63
N PRO A 331 -10.24 -6.58 19.10
CA PRO A 331 -10.22 -6.32 17.67
C PRO A 331 -8.99 -6.93 16.99
N GLN A 332 -8.89 -6.72 15.67
CA GLN A 332 -7.71 -7.04 14.89
C GLN A 332 -6.80 -5.82 14.78
N PHE A 333 -5.51 -6.02 15.04
CA PHE A 333 -4.45 -5.04 14.90
C PHE A 333 -3.66 -5.33 13.62
N TYR A 334 -3.55 -4.35 12.76
CA TYR A 334 -2.82 -4.43 11.50
C TYR A 334 -1.49 -3.74 11.63
N PHE A 335 -0.40 -4.50 11.47
CA PHE A 335 0.98 -4.02 11.44
C PHE A 335 1.59 -4.39 10.09
N HIS A 336 2.19 -3.45 9.38
CA HIS A 336 2.84 -3.72 8.09
C HIS A 336 1.93 -4.56 7.15
N THR A 337 2.23 -5.85 7.01
CA THR A 337 1.55 -6.79 6.10
C THR A 337 0.72 -7.85 6.83
N THR A 338 0.61 -7.77 8.16
CA THR A 338 -0.11 -8.76 8.98
C THR A 338 -1.25 -8.18 9.79
N ASP A 339 -2.18 -9.03 10.18
CA ASP A 339 -3.21 -8.75 11.17
C ASP A 339 -3.17 -9.78 12.30
N VAL A 340 -3.24 -9.30 13.53
CA VAL A 340 -3.22 -10.13 14.73
C VAL A 340 -4.30 -9.64 15.68
N THR A 341 -5.09 -10.57 16.24
CA THR A 341 -6.06 -10.24 17.30
C THR A 341 -5.31 -9.82 18.55
N GLY A 342 -5.72 -8.70 19.15
CA GLY A 342 -5.16 -8.21 20.40
C GLY A 342 -6.25 -7.86 21.40
N LYS A 343 -5.98 -8.10 22.67
CA LYS A 343 -6.80 -7.70 23.80
C LYS A 343 -6.40 -6.30 24.25
N ILE A 344 -7.35 -5.40 24.37
CA ILE A 344 -7.14 -4.05 24.88
C ILE A 344 -7.37 -4.01 26.38
N GLU A 345 -6.44 -3.38 27.08
CA GLU A 345 -6.52 -3.10 28.50
C GLU A 345 -6.44 -1.56 28.69
N LEU A 346 -7.55 -0.99 29.18
CA LEU A 346 -7.67 0.45 29.38
C LEU A 346 -6.87 0.88 30.61
N PRO A 347 -6.35 2.14 30.62
CA PRO A 347 -5.62 2.67 31.76
C PRO A 347 -6.53 2.75 33.00
N GLU A 348 -5.89 2.67 34.17
CA GLU A 348 -6.58 2.76 35.46
C GLU A 348 -7.42 4.05 35.56
N GLY A 349 -8.68 3.90 35.96
CA GLY A 349 -9.64 5.03 36.02
C GLY A 349 -10.40 5.30 34.73
N THR A 350 -10.11 4.61 33.64
CA THR A 350 -10.86 4.69 32.38
C THR A 350 -11.80 3.51 32.26
N GLU A 351 -13.10 3.73 32.39
CA GLU A 351 -14.11 2.66 32.30
C GLU A 351 -14.40 2.27 30.85
N MET A 352 -14.45 3.24 29.95
CA MET A 352 -14.78 3.04 28.54
C MET A 352 -14.07 4.04 27.66
N VAL A 353 -14.01 3.73 26.36
CA VAL A 353 -13.51 4.62 25.29
C VAL A 353 -14.63 4.87 24.29
N MET A 354 -14.85 6.13 23.98
CA MET A 354 -15.88 6.58 23.05
C MET A 354 -15.32 6.74 21.63
N PRO A 355 -16.16 6.57 20.60
CA PRO A 355 -15.81 7.02 19.25
C PRO A 355 -15.44 8.51 19.25
N GLY A 356 -14.30 8.85 18.63
CA GLY A 356 -13.73 10.20 18.62
C GLY A 356 -12.66 10.44 19.69
N ASP A 357 -12.48 9.52 20.64
CA ASP A 357 -11.46 9.65 21.68
C ASP A 357 -10.06 9.39 21.14
N ASN A 358 -9.10 10.11 21.75
CA ASN A 358 -7.68 9.86 21.60
C ASN A 358 -7.15 9.33 22.94
N VAL A 359 -6.72 8.06 22.97
CA VAL A 359 -6.42 7.37 24.22
C VAL A 359 -5.16 6.53 24.09
N GLU A 360 -4.37 6.44 25.16
CA GLU A 360 -3.31 5.45 25.30
C GLU A 360 -3.84 4.22 26.06
N PHE A 361 -3.62 3.03 25.52
CA PHE A 361 -3.96 1.78 26.19
C PHE A 361 -2.90 0.70 25.96
N THR A 362 -2.95 -0.35 26.77
CA THR A 362 -2.09 -1.52 26.62
C THR A 362 -2.78 -2.56 25.75
N VAL A 363 -2.01 -3.21 24.89
CA VAL A 363 -2.47 -4.29 24.01
C VAL A 363 -1.68 -5.55 24.29
N GLU A 364 -2.39 -6.69 24.38
CA GLU A 364 -1.81 -8.03 24.44
C GLU A 364 -2.22 -8.80 23.17
N LEU A 365 -1.25 -9.07 22.29
CA LEU A 365 -1.46 -9.78 21.02
C LEU A 365 -1.47 -11.30 21.24
N ILE A 366 -2.30 -12.02 20.49
CA ILE A 366 -2.34 -13.50 20.54
C ILE A 366 -1.11 -14.16 19.90
N LYS A 367 -0.40 -13.44 19.01
CA LYS A 367 0.86 -13.85 18.39
C LYS A 367 1.90 -12.74 18.52
N PRO A 368 3.21 -13.07 18.62
CA PRO A 368 4.25 -12.07 18.65
C PRO A 368 4.38 -11.40 17.28
N VAL A 369 4.61 -10.09 17.25
CA VAL A 369 4.80 -9.30 16.04
C VAL A 369 6.11 -8.54 16.12
N ALA A 370 6.80 -8.41 15.00
CA ALA A 370 8.01 -7.58 14.90
C ALA A 370 7.60 -6.11 14.93
N ILE A 371 7.67 -5.50 16.10
CA ILE A 371 7.30 -4.10 16.34
C ILE A 371 8.36 -3.40 17.19
N GLU A 372 8.39 -2.09 17.07
CA GLU A 372 9.23 -1.20 17.87
C GLU A 372 8.47 0.09 18.20
N LYS A 373 8.98 0.90 19.09
CA LYS A 373 8.42 2.21 19.39
C LYS A 373 8.31 3.06 18.12
N GLY A 374 7.13 3.63 17.88
CA GLY A 374 6.79 4.40 16.67
C GLY A 374 6.19 3.57 15.54
N THR A 375 6.12 2.24 15.66
CA THR A 375 5.42 1.40 14.67
C THR A 375 3.94 1.81 14.61
N LYS A 376 3.47 2.14 13.42
CA LYS A 376 2.05 2.48 13.18
C LYS A 376 1.22 1.23 13.06
N PHE A 377 -0.04 1.32 13.45
CA PHE A 377 -1.03 0.26 13.29
C PHE A 377 -2.44 0.79 13.11
N THR A 378 -3.30 -0.03 12.53
CA THR A 378 -4.74 0.22 12.46
C THR A 378 -5.50 -0.86 13.22
N ILE A 379 -6.67 -0.50 13.75
CA ILE A 379 -7.57 -1.39 14.48
C ILE A 379 -8.81 -1.62 13.62
N ARG A 380 -9.17 -2.88 13.45
CA ARG A 380 -10.35 -3.26 12.66
C ARG A 380 -11.28 -4.20 13.41
N GLU A 381 -12.56 -4.03 13.15
CA GLU A 381 -13.65 -4.87 13.67
C GLU A 381 -14.70 -5.10 12.57
N GLY A 382 -15.09 -6.35 12.33
CA GLY A 382 -16.16 -6.68 11.39
C GLY A 382 -15.96 -6.11 9.98
N GLY A 383 -14.71 -6.05 9.49
CA GLY A 383 -14.39 -5.50 8.17
C GLY A 383 -14.26 -3.97 8.10
N ARG A 384 -14.41 -3.25 9.23
CA ARG A 384 -14.30 -1.79 9.30
C ARG A 384 -13.06 -1.36 10.07
N THR A 385 -12.44 -0.27 9.66
CA THR A 385 -11.41 0.39 10.46
C THR A 385 -12.09 1.18 11.57
N VAL A 386 -11.71 0.91 12.82
CA VAL A 386 -12.30 1.53 14.01
C VAL A 386 -11.32 2.40 14.79
N GLY A 387 -10.04 2.34 14.44
CA GLY A 387 -9.02 3.17 15.07
C GLY A 387 -7.69 3.10 14.34
N ALA A 388 -6.84 4.07 14.62
CA ALA A 388 -5.46 4.12 14.14
C ALA A 388 -4.55 4.68 15.22
N GLY A 389 -3.33 4.17 15.29
CA GLY A 389 -2.39 4.59 16.31
C GLY A 389 -0.94 4.22 16.01
N GLN A 390 -0.12 4.47 17.00
CA GLN A 390 1.29 4.08 16.97
C GLN A 390 1.71 3.51 18.32
N VAL A 391 2.69 2.62 18.28
CA VAL A 391 3.32 2.04 19.47
C VAL A 391 4.08 3.14 20.21
N THR A 392 3.74 3.37 21.47
CA THR A 392 4.40 4.36 22.32
C THR A 392 5.47 3.72 23.20
N ASP A 393 5.25 2.47 23.61
CA ASP A 393 6.19 1.73 24.45
C ASP A 393 6.01 0.22 24.28
N ILE A 394 7.07 -0.54 24.52
CA ILE A 394 7.06 -2.01 24.57
C ILE A 394 7.00 -2.43 26.05
N VAL A 395 6.16 -3.43 26.36
CA VAL A 395 5.89 -3.83 27.76
C VAL A 395 6.54 -5.16 28.13
N ASP A 396 6.72 -6.09 27.16
CA ASP A 396 7.30 -7.44 27.34
C ASP A 396 8.77 -7.55 26.92
#